data_209203e538e4704e23989fbbcc75af8f
#
_entry.id   209203e538e4704e23989fbbcc75af8f
#
_cell.length_a   1.000
_cell.length_b   1.000
_cell.length_c   1.000
_cell.angle_alpha   90.00
_cell.angle_beta   90.00
_cell.angle_gamma   90.00
#
_symmetry.space_group_name_H-M   'P 1'
#
loop_
_entity.id
_entity.type
_entity.pdbx_description
1 polymer ?
#
loop_
_entity_poly.entity_id
_entity_poly.type
_entity_poly.pdbx_seq_one_letter_code
_entity_poly.pdbx_strand_id
1 'polypeptide(L)'
;MKKLLRNLIPVFLFFGILTGCETTDPIIDEAQVNIYTQNFDSAYASLDRYIAQNPESGIGYYYKALAYSQEGPTIQPPSDRKPVYRNFRESILTSRELFADAEEKPDEAGQVNDLILNTWGFEHNASLDYATNDSVMASVNEPLKIAIAHLENAIIINPDSTLSYDVLSQIHFMDNNFEQAAEVLAQSMELKDPPPAEDYDRIGYYYAQAGETESAIEILNEGLEIYPDSISLVQKLADAYMTSGNTEMAISTLNDLIDREPDNPQYHLVLVTALLSETEEMTNAVSDLYDDIYALRNDLRNASRSEASEIESQIEELENQIQANIEEINELNSLAESELKTTIELRPDDENAYNALGVLYQNKGVILFSQRNYSDDLDEVDRLDQQAKEFYRLAMENYEKTVELNPENRNAWQSLANIYITLDMQDKYEEAIEKAGM
;
A
#
# COMPACT_ATOMS: atom_id res chain seq x y z
N MET A 1 39.95 -13.03 -6.07
CA MET A 1 38.75 -13.36 -6.83
C MET A 1 38.10 -12.12 -7.44
N LYS A 2 38.84 -11.29 -8.21
CA LYS A 2 38.36 -10.03 -8.87
C LYS A 2 38.43 -10.09 -10.41
N LYS A 3 38.35 -11.28 -11.02
CA LYS A 3 38.53 -11.46 -12.46
C LYS A 3 37.49 -12.34 -13.17
N LEU A 4 36.37 -12.68 -12.53
CA LEU A 4 35.36 -13.60 -13.13
C LEU A 4 33.97 -12.96 -13.42
N LEU A 5 33.79 -11.69 -13.12
CA LEU A 5 32.50 -11.00 -13.34
C LEU A 5 32.45 -10.11 -14.59
N ARG A 6 33.38 -10.32 -15.55
CA ARG A 6 33.51 -9.45 -16.73
C ARG A 6 32.94 -10.02 -18.03
N ASN A 7 32.26 -11.17 -18.00
CA ASN A 7 31.75 -11.84 -19.21
C ASN A 7 30.38 -12.53 -19.01
N LEU A 8 29.41 -11.87 -18.37
CA LEU A 8 28.00 -12.22 -18.53
C LEU A 8 27.29 -11.10 -19.29
N ILE A 9 27.80 -10.77 -20.47
CA ILE A 9 26.95 -10.25 -21.53
C ILE A 9 26.22 -11.49 -22.03
N PRO A 10 24.88 -11.59 -21.89
CA PRO A 10 24.16 -12.58 -22.66
C PRO A 10 24.36 -12.20 -24.13
N VAL A 11 25.29 -12.90 -24.78
CA VAL A 11 25.33 -12.91 -26.23
C VAL A 11 23.99 -13.49 -26.64
N PHE A 12 23.03 -12.63 -26.96
CA PHE A 12 21.86 -13.00 -27.72
C PHE A 12 22.38 -13.53 -29.05
N LEU A 13 22.64 -14.84 -29.09
CA LEU A 13 22.82 -15.60 -30.30
C LEU A 13 21.50 -15.54 -31.08
N PHE A 14 21.30 -14.48 -31.82
CA PHE A 14 20.45 -14.49 -33.00
C PHE A 14 21.10 -15.43 -34.04
N PHE A 15 21.13 -16.73 -33.72
CA PHE A 15 21.39 -17.78 -34.70
C PHE A 15 20.07 -18.05 -35.40
N GLY A 16 19.80 -17.28 -36.46
CA GLY A 16 18.63 -17.61 -37.24
C GLY A 16 18.20 -16.67 -38.31
N ILE A 17 19.05 -15.81 -38.86
CA ILE A 17 18.71 -15.15 -40.12
C ILE A 17 20.01 -14.90 -40.95
N LEU A 18 20.65 -15.96 -41.38
CA LEU A 18 21.54 -15.96 -42.55
C LEU A 18 21.03 -16.95 -43.58
N THR A 19 19.70 -16.96 -43.78
CA THR A 19 19.13 -17.70 -44.92
C THR A 19 18.18 -16.76 -45.66
N GLY A 20 18.72 -16.01 -46.63
CA GLY A 20 17.97 -15.53 -47.75
C GLY A 20 17.10 -14.30 -47.53
N CYS A 21 17.64 -13.19 -46.97
CA CYS A 21 17.18 -11.87 -47.40
C CYS A 21 18.09 -11.45 -48.51
N GLU A 22 17.63 -11.45 -49.74
CA GLU A 22 18.17 -10.60 -50.79
C GLU A 22 17.84 -9.15 -50.39
N THR A 23 18.55 -8.56 -49.43
CA THR A 23 18.60 -7.11 -49.29
C THR A 23 19.48 -6.63 -50.39
N THR A 24 18.88 -6.01 -51.37
CA THR A 24 19.55 -5.57 -52.56
C THR A 24 20.21 -4.21 -52.40
N ASP A 25 20.21 -3.63 -51.19
CA ASP A 25 20.82 -2.31 -50.95
C ASP A 25 22.15 -2.42 -50.19
N PRO A 26 23.28 -2.13 -50.85
CA PRO A 26 24.61 -2.20 -50.26
C PRO A 26 24.82 -1.30 -49.02
N ILE A 27 24.02 -0.23 -48.86
CA ILE A 27 24.12 0.67 -47.71
C ILE A 27 23.51 -0.01 -46.48
N ILE A 28 22.42 -0.74 -46.62
CA ILE A 28 21.82 -1.51 -45.55
C ILE A 28 22.73 -2.66 -45.12
N ASP A 29 23.34 -3.37 -46.09
CA ASP A 29 24.30 -4.44 -45.79
C ASP A 29 25.52 -3.90 -45.01
N GLU A 30 26.06 -2.75 -45.40
CA GLU A 30 27.13 -2.05 -44.66
C GLU A 30 26.70 -1.69 -43.26
N ALA A 31 25.48 -1.16 -43.06
CA ALA A 31 24.94 -0.81 -41.76
C ALA A 31 24.77 -2.04 -40.85
N GLN A 32 24.24 -3.15 -41.37
CA GLN A 32 24.09 -4.41 -40.62
C GLN A 32 25.44 -4.95 -40.13
N VAL A 33 26.49 -4.93 -40.97
CA VAL A 33 27.83 -5.32 -40.57
C VAL A 33 28.37 -4.44 -39.45
N ASN A 34 28.15 -3.13 -39.53
CA ASN A 34 28.56 -2.15 -38.52
C ASN A 34 27.79 -2.38 -37.19
N ILE A 35 26.48 -2.67 -37.24
CA ILE A 35 25.67 -3.03 -36.05
C ILE A 35 26.24 -4.29 -35.41
N TYR A 36 26.45 -5.35 -36.19
CA TYR A 36 26.96 -6.62 -35.69
C TYR A 36 28.37 -6.49 -35.07
N THR A 37 29.22 -5.62 -35.62
CA THR A 37 30.56 -5.35 -35.06
C THR A 37 30.57 -4.26 -33.98
N GLN A 38 29.41 -3.79 -33.55
CA GLN A 38 29.22 -2.74 -32.53
C GLN A 38 29.90 -1.39 -32.91
N ASN A 39 30.04 -1.14 -34.17
CA ASN A 39 30.53 0.14 -34.69
C ASN A 39 29.34 1.07 -34.98
N PHE A 40 28.65 1.50 -33.88
CA PHE A 40 27.37 2.21 -33.99
C PHE A 40 27.44 3.54 -34.71
N ASP A 41 28.52 4.33 -34.53
CA ASP A 41 28.71 5.60 -35.26
C ASP A 41 28.71 5.39 -36.75
N SER A 42 29.40 4.36 -37.25
CA SER A 42 29.44 4.04 -38.67
C SER A 42 28.10 3.49 -39.17
N ALA A 43 27.41 2.71 -38.34
CA ALA A 43 26.07 2.23 -38.66
C ALA A 43 25.09 3.39 -38.84
N TYR A 44 25.06 4.34 -37.90
CA TYR A 44 24.21 5.53 -38.00
C TYR A 44 24.53 6.37 -39.23
N ALA A 45 25.82 6.60 -39.54
CA ALA A 45 26.20 7.35 -40.72
C ALA A 45 25.73 6.68 -42.03
N SER A 46 25.79 5.34 -42.13
CA SER A 46 25.27 4.61 -43.28
C SER A 46 23.76 4.67 -43.36
N LEU A 47 23.04 4.50 -42.21
CA LEU A 47 21.58 4.57 -42.14
C LEU A 47 21.04 5.97 -42.43
N ASP A 48 21.69 7.03 -41.95
CA ASP A 48 21.30 8.40 -42.24
C ASP A 48 21.47 8.71 -43.75
N ARG A 49 22.52 8.17 -44.39
CA ARG A 49 22.70 8.26 -45.84
C ARG A 49 21.60 7.52 -46.61
N TYR A 50 21.21 6.32 -46.17
CA TYR A 50 20.11 5.55 -46.75
C TYR A 50 18.77 6.28 -46.62
N ILE A 51 18.44 6.78 -45.43
CA ILE A 51 17.20 7.53 -45.15
C ILE A 51 17.15 8.80 -46.05
N ALA A 52 18.26 9.51 -46.20
CA ALA A 52 18.30 10.69 -47.05
C ALA A 52 18.04 10.39 -48.55
N GLN A 53 18.38 9.17 -48.98
CA GLN A 53 18.13 8.70 -50.35
C GLN A 53 16.74 8.09 -50.53
N ASN A 54 16.17 7.55 -49.48
CA ASN A 54 14.89 6.82 -49.46
C ASN A 54 13.99 7.30 -48.29
N PRO A 55 13.55 8.57 -48.28
CA PRO A 55 12.86 9.16 -47.13
C PRO A 55 11.49 8.54 -46.81
N GLU A 56 10.88 7.87 -47.78
CA GLU A 56 9.58 7.18 -47.60
C GLU A 56 9.74 5.68 -47.26
N SER A 57 10.98 5.20 -47.14
CA SER A 57 11.28 3.82 -46.78
C SER A 57 11.43 3.64 -45.27
N GLY A 58 10.61 2.77 -44.67
CA GLY A 58 10.72 2.40 -43.27
C GLY A 58 11.98 1.58 -42.92
N ILE A 59 12.66 1.00 -43.92
CA ILE A 59 13.81 0.07 -43.72
C ILE A 59 14.96 0.75 -42.99
N GLY A 60 15.36 1.97 -43.42
CA GLY A 60 16.44 2.70 -42.76
C GLY A 60 16.17 2.99 -41.27
N TYR A 61 14.94 3.35 -40.96
CA TYR A 61 14.50 3.60 -39.57
C TYR A 61 14.43 2.31 -38.75
N TYR A 62 14.00 1.19 -39.35
CA TYR A 62 14.01 -0.12 -38.69
C TYR A 62 15.43 -0.52 -38.28
N TYR A 63 16.40 -0.47 -39.19
CA TYR A 63 17.79 -0.79 -38.88
C TYR A 63 18.43 0.21 -37.92
N LYS A 64 18.00 1.48 -37.94
CA LYS A 64 18.42 2.47 -36.96
C LYS A 64 17.91 2.12 -35.55
N ALA A 65 16.66 1.70 -35.44
CA ALA A 65 16.12 1.14 -34.19
C ALA A 65 16.87 -0.12 -33.75
N LEU A 66 17.17 -1.03 -34.68
CA LEU A 66 17.97 -2.23 -34.38
C LEU A 66 19.37 -1.84 -33.84
N ALA A 67 20.02 -0.83 -34.39
CA ALA A 67 21.30 -0.33 -33.90
C ALA A 67 21.17 0.18 -32.44
N TYR A 68 20.16 1.01 -32.14
CA TYR A 68 19.90 1.52 -30.80
C TYR A 68 19.57 0.38 -29.79
N SER A 69 18.85 -0.66 -30.22
CA SER A 69 18.56 -1.81 -29.37
C SER A 69 19.81 -2.60 -28.95
N GLN A 70 20.83 -2.63 -29.82
CA GLN A 70 22.11 -3.28 -29.55
C GLN A 70 23.11 -2.36 -28.82
N GLU A 71 23.04 -1.06 -29.00
CA GLU A 71 23.87 -0.09 -28.31
C GLU A 71 23.48 0.07 -26.86
N GLY A 72 22.16 0.16 -26.56
CA GLY A 72 21.65 0.39 -25.21
C GLY A 72 22.32 -0.47 -24.14
N PRO A 73 22.34 -1.81 -24.27
CA PRO A 73 22.95 -2.70 -23.28
C PRO A 73 24.44 -2.46 -23.03
N THR A 74 25.17 -1.81 -23.96
CA THR A 74 26.61 -1.53 -23.82
C THR A 74 26.90 -0.33 -22.91
N ILE A 75 25.91 0.52 -22.67
CA ILE A 75 26.02 1.74 -21.85
C ILE A 75 25.84 1.38 -20.37
N GLN A 76 26.74 1.90 -19.52
CA GLN A 76 26.70 1.75 -18.09
C GLN A 76 26.92 3.09 -17.38
N PRO A 77 26.14 3.40 -16.34
CA PRO A 77 25.06 2.61 -15.73
C PRO A 77 23.78 2.61 -16.57
N PRO A 78 22.78 1.75 -16.24
CA PRO A 78 21.51 1.68 -16.98
C PRO A 78 20.74 3.01 -17.06
N SER A 79 20.87 3.88 -16.07
CA SER A 79 20.28 5.23 -16.06
C SER A 79 20.68 6.09 -17.27
N ASP A 80 21.85 5.83 -17.84
CA ASP A 80 22.41 6.62 -18.94
C ASP A 80 21.90 6.14 -20.31
N ARG A 81 21.12 5.05 -20.38
CA ARG A 81 20.55 4.47 -21.60
C ARG A 81 19.33 5.23 -22.15
N LYS A 82 18.68 6.05 -21.32
CA LYS A 82 17.42 6.73 -21.65
C LYS A 82 17.46 7.47 -23.01
N PRO A 83 18.52 8.23 -23.37
CA PRO A 83 18.57 8.90 -24.67
C PRO A 83 18.56 7.92 -25.84
N VAL A 84 19.30 6.81 -25.72
CA VAL A 84 19.40 5.79 -26.79
C VAL A 84 18.04 5.11 -26.97
N TYR A 85 17.32 4.78 -25.88
CA TYR A 85 16.01 4.15 -25.99
C TYR A 85 14.90 5.11 -26.46
N ARG A 86 15.03 6.42 -26.23
CA ARG A 86 14.15 7.41 -26.87
C ARG A 86 14.35 7.43 -28.39
N ASN A 87 15.61 7.42 -28.86
CA ASN A 87 15.93 7.33 -30.27
C ASN A 87 15.48 6.01 -30.90
N PHE A 88 15.60 4.90 -30.15
CA PHE A 88 15.01 3.61 -30.52
C PHE A 88 13.50 3.74 -30.75
N ARG A 89 12.76 4.30 -29.77
CA ARG A 89 11.32 4.47 -29.83
C ARG A 89 10.90 5.33 -31.02
N GLU A 90 11.52 6.46 -31.21
CA GLU A 90 11.28 7.34 -32.36
C GLU A 90 11.49 6.60 -33.68
N SER A 91 12.64 5.96 -33.85
CA SER A 91 12.99 5.25 -35.09
C SER A 91 12.02 4.09 -35.37
N ILE A 92 11.69 3.29 -34.39
CA ILE A 92 10.80 2.12 -34.59
C ILE A 92 9.36 2.52 -34.89
N LEU A 93 8.88 3.62 -34.32
CA LEU A 93 7.54 4.15 -34.62
C LEU A 93 7.50 4.73 -36.04
N THR A 94 8.48 5.54 -36.42
CA THR A 94 8.62 6.07 -37.80
C THR A 94 8.68 4.92 -38.82
N SER A 95 9.44 3.87 -38.51
CA SER A 95 9.49 2.67 -39.37
C SER A 95 8.12 2.02 -39.51
N ARG A 96 7.39 1.86 -38.41
CA ARG A 96 6.03 1.26 -38.36
C ARG A 96 5.05 2.05 -39.24
N GLU A 97 5.06 3.38 -39.13
CA GLU A 97 4.19 4.26 -39.94
C GLU A 97 4.50 4.14 -41.41
N LEU A 98 5.77 4.25 -41.82
CA LEU A 98 6.19 4.14 -43.22
C LEU A 98 5.89 2.74 -43.79
N PHE A 99 6.04 1.69 -43.01
CA PHE A 99 5.65 0.34 -43.45
C PHE A 99 4.13 0.17 -43.56
N ALA A 100 3.33 0.90 -42.77
CA ALA A 100 1.88 0.84 -42.91
C ALA A 100 1.39 1.44 -44.21
N ASP A 101 2.05 2.51 -44.68
CA ASP A 101 1.74 3.26 -45.90
C ASP A 101 2.35 2.64 -47.17
N ALA A 102 3.27 1.68 -47.04
CA ALA A 102 3.93 1.05 -48.18
C ALA A 102 2.97 0.13 -48.96
N GLU A 103 3.02 0.24 -50.32
CA GLU A 103 2.23 -0.64 -51.22
C GLU A 103 2.61 -2.12 -51.06
N GLU A 104 3.92 -2.39 -50.96
CA GLU A 104 4.50 -3.71 -50.69
C GLU A 104 5.25 -3.63 -49.34
N LYS A 105 4.88 -4.53 -48.43
CA LYS A 105 5.49 -4.58 -47.10
C LYS A 105 6.77 -5.42 -47.15
N PRO A 106 7.91 -4.85 -46.72
CA PRO A 106 9.13 -5.62 -46.58
C PRO A 106 9.04 -6.60 -45.38
N ASP A 107 9.92 -7.58 -45.33
CA ASP A 107 9.97 -8.59 -44.27
C ASP A 107 10.17 -7.96 -42.88
N GLU A 108 10.91 -6.86 -42.80
CA GLU A 108 11.14 -6.09 -41.57
C GLU A 108 9.84 -5.56 -40.95
N ALA A 109 8.82 -5.26 -41.76
CA ALA A 109 7.53 -4.82 -41.26
C ALA A 109 6.89 -5.83 -40.28
N GLY A 110 7.08 -7.14 -40.53
CA GLY A 110 6.65 -8.21 -39.63
C GLY A 110 7.47 -8.32 -38.36
N GLN A 111 8.67 -7.75 -38.31
CA GLN A 111 9.60 -7.89 -37.21
C GLN A 111 9.57 -6.70 -36.23
N VAL A 112 8.85 -5.62 -36.53
CA VAL A 112 8.77 -4.40 -35.71
C VAL A 112 8.34 -4.69 -34.27
N ASN A 113 7.27 -5.47 -34.09
CA ASN A 113 6.77 -5.80 -32.77
C ASN A 113 7.75 -6.69 -31.99
N ASP A 114 8.37 -7.66 -32.67
CA ASP A 114 9.35 -8.54 -32.03
C ASP A 114 10.58 -7.75 -31.57
N LEU A 115 11.03 -6.76 -32.34
CA LEU A 115 12.15 -5.89 -31.94
C LEU A 115 11.79 -5.06 -30.71
N ILE A 116 10.58 -4.50 -30.64
CA ILE A 116 10.09 -3.78 -29.46
C ILE A 116 10.05 -4.71 -28.25
N LEU A 117 9.40 -5.87 -28.38
CA LEU A 117 9.23 -6.81 -27.26
C LEU A 117 10.55 -7.38 -26.76
N ASN A 118 11.49 -7.69 -27.66
CA ASN A 118 12.80 -8.20 -27.27
C ASN A 118 13.63 -7.13 -26.54
N THR A 119 13.62 -5.89 -27.05
CA THR A 119 14.35 -4.77 -26.42
C THR A 119 13.75 -4.41 -25.07
N TRP A 120 12.43 -4.34 -24.98
CA TRP A 120 11.67 -4.15 -23.75
C TRP A 120 11.96 -5.28 -22.75
N GLY A 121 11.85 -6.54 -23.18
CA GLY A 121 12.03 -7.70 -22.32
C GLY A 121 13.45 -7.80 -21.75
N PHE A 122 14.47 -7.34 -22.47
CA PHE A 122 15.82 -7.26 -21.94
C PHE A 122 15.90 -6.35 -20.71
N GLU A 123 15.36 -5.13 -20.79
CA GLU A 123 15.38 -4.17 -19.69
C GLU A 123 14.44 -4.62 -18.56
N HIS A 124 13.23 -5.08 -18.89
CA HIS A 124 12.26 -5.52 -17.91
C HIS A 124 12.79 -6.71 -17.08
N ASN A 125 13.33 -7.75 -17.73
CA ASN A 125 13.85 -8.93 -17.04
C ASN A 125 15.11 -8.62 -16.22
N ALA A 126 15.97 -7.72 -16.71
CA ALA A 126 17.14 -7.29 -15.94
C ALA A 126 16.74 -6.62 -14.62
N SER A 127 15.64 -5.86 -14.60
CA SER A 127 15.14 -5.25 -13.37
C SER A 127 14.78 -6.28 -12.31
N LEU A 128 14.14 -7.39 -12.72
CA LEU A 128 13.74 -8.47 -11.81
C LEU A 128 14.95 -9.13 -11.14
N ASP A 129 16.06 -9.31 -11.88
CA ASP A 129 17.29 -9.85 -11.30
C ASP A 129 17.84 -8.96 -10.17
N TYR A 130 17.80 -7.64 -10.32
CA TYR A 130 18.23 -6.70 -9.30
C TYR A 130 17.23 -6.52 -8.15
N ALA A 131 15.96 -6.85 -8.34
CA ALA A 131 14.93 -6.71 -7.32
C ALA A 131 14.67 -7.99 -6.52
N THR A 132 14.95 -9.20 -7.07
CA THR A 132 14.54 -10.48 -6.48
C THR A 132 15.63 -11.53 -6.35
N ASN A 133 16.78 -11.36 -7.02
CA ASN A 133 17.87 -12.33 -6.95
C ASN A 133 18.87 -11.93 -5.87
N ASP A 134 18.85 -12.62 -4.73
CA ASP A 134 19.72 -12.34 -3.58
C ASP A 134 21.20 -12.25 -3.93
N SER A 135 21.69 -13.10 -4.84
CA SER A 135 23.07 -13.11 -5.26
C SER A 135 23.45 -11.87 -6.07
N VAL A 136 22.53 -11.38 -6.90
CA VAL A 136 22.71 -10.16 -7.69
C VAL A 136 22.62 -8.95 -6.78
N MET A 137 21.60 -8.89 -5.92
CA MET A 137 21.42 -7.83 -4.94
C MET A 137 22.63 -7.65 -4.04
N ALA A 138 23.19 -8.75 -3.53
CA ALA A 138 24.37 -8.72 -2.67
C ALA A 138 25.67 -8.33 -3.41
N SER A 139 25.70 -8.35 -4.75
CA SER A 139 26.89 -8.07 -5.56
C SER A 139 27.07 -6.59 -5.92
N VAL A 140 26.06 -5.77 -5.74
CA VAL A 140 26.03 -4.35 -6.15
C VAL A 140 25.56 -3.45 -5.01
N ASN A 141 25.90 -2.18 -5.11
CA ASN A 141 25.33 -1.16 -4.24
C ASN A 141 23.97 -0.70 -4.81
N GLU A 142 23.00 -0.43 -3.96
CA GLU A 142 21.69 0.12 -4.31
C GLU A 142 20.97 -0.67 -5.44
N PRO A 143 20.76 -1.98 -5.29
CA PRO A 143 20.20 -2.83 -6.34
C PRO A 143 18.82 -2.35 -6.82
N LEU A 144 17.96 -1.84 -5.92
CA LEU A 144 16.64 -1.33 -6.30
C LEU A 144 16.72 -0.11 -7.21
N LYS A 145 17.70 0.78 -7.04
CA LYS A 145 17.91 1.91 -7.95
C LYS A 145 18.34 1.46 -9.34
N ILE A 146 19.12 0.37 -9.42
CA ILE A 146 19.49 -0.22 -10.71
C ILE A 146 18.25 -0.85 -11.36
N ALA A 147 17.42 -1.55 -10.59
CA ALA A 147 16.16 -2.12 -11.07
C ALA A 147 15.20 -1.04 -11.59
N ILE A 148 15.05 0.06 -10.86
CA ILE A 148 14.26 1.23 -11.27
C ILE A 148 14.75 1.76 -12.62
N ALA A 149 16.06 1.96 -12.78
CA ALA A 149 16.63 2.46 -14.03
C ALA A 149 16.35 1.54 -15.24
N HIS A 150 16.39 0.23 -15.03
CA HIS A 150 16.02 -0.76 -16.04
C HIS A 150 14.52 -0.68 -16.40
N LEU A 151 13.61 -0.52 -15.42
CA LEU A 151 12.17 -0.40 -15.69
C LEU A 151 11.80 0.92 -16.36
N GLU A 152 12.44 2.02 -15.99
CA GLU A 152 12.28 3.30 -16.68
C GLU A 152 12.69 3.21 -18.17
N ASN A 153 13.76 2.45 -18.46
CA ASN A 153 14.16 2.15 -19.84
C ASN A 153 13.10 1.27 -20.54
N ALA A 154 12.60 0.24 -19.88
CA ALA A 154 11.56 -0.62 -20.43
C ALA A 154 10.28 0.17 -20.76
N ILE A 155 9.87 1.10 -19.90
CA ILE A 155 8.73 2.00 -20.14
C ILE A 155 8.99 2.92 -21.35
N ILE A 156 10.20 3.47 -21.51
CA ILE A 156 10.55 4.26 -22.69
C ILE A 156 10.41 3.42 -23.98
N ILE A 157 10.84 2.17 -23.95
CA ILE A 157 10.79 1.26 -25.10
C ILE A 157 9.34 0.89 -25.43
N ASN A 158 8.56 0.49 -24.44
CA ASN A 158 7.17 0.06 -24.59
C ASN A 158 6.25 0.67 -23.51
N PRO A 159 5.82 1.94 -23.69
CA PRO A 159 4.99 2.64 -22.71
C PRO A 159 3.56 2.10 -22.58
N ASP A 160 3.14 1.24 -23.49
CA ASP A 160 1.79 0.64 -23.47
C ASP A 160 1.74 -0.63 -22.59
N SER A 161 2.89 -1.05 -22.03
CA SER A 161 2.99 -2.24 -21.18
C SER A 161 2.76 -1.92 -19.71
N THR A 162 1.56 -2.19 -19.19
CA THR A 162 1.22 -2.03 -17.77
C THR A 162 2.16 -2.80 -16.85
N LEU A 163 2.70 -3.95 -17.31
CA LEU A 163 3.57 -4.79 -16.50
C LEU A 163 4.81 -4.06 -15.97
N SER A 164 5.46 -3.21 -16.78
CA SER A 164 6.65 -2.46 -16.35
C SER A 164 6.30 -1.39 -15.32
N TYR A 165 5.14 -0.74 -15.45
CA TYR A 165 4.66 0.22 -14.45
C TYR A 165 4.29 -0.47 -13.14
N ASP A 166 3.57 -1.60 -13.20
CA ASP A 166 3.16 -2.36 -12.02
C ASP A 166 4.38 -2.83 -11.20
N VAL A 167 5.42 -3.33 -11.89
CA VAL A 167 6.68 -3.75 -11.23
C VAL A 167 7.46 -2.54 -10.72
N LEU A 168 7.53 -1.44 -11.48
CA LEU A 168 8.23 -0.22 -11.06
C LEU A 168 7.59 0.37 -9.80
N SER A 169 6.26 0.42 -9.76
CA SER A 169 5.50 0.84 -8.58
C SER A 169 5.83 -0.01 -7.36
N GLN A 170 5.85 -1.33 -7.53
CA GLN A 170 6.21 -2.25 -6.44
C GLN A 170 7.64 -2.06 -5.96
N ILE A 171 8.61 -1.80 -6.86
CA ILE A 171 9.99 -1.55 -6.46
C ILE A 171 10.13 -0.21 -5.73
N HIS A 172 9.41 0.84 -6.16
CA HIS A 172 9.36 2.10 -5.41
C HIS A 172 8.80 1.88 -4.00
N PHE A 173 7.75 1.08 -3.86
CA PHE A 173 7.22 0.72 -2.54
C PHE A 173 8.26 -0.02 -1.68
N MET A 174 8.99 -0.98 -2.23
CA MET A 174 10.07 -1.70 -1.52
C MET A 174 11.23 -0.78 -1.10
N ASP A 175 11.48 0.29 -1.87
CA ASP A 175 12.50 1.31 -1.57
C ASP A 175 11.98 2.44 -0.66
N ASN A 176 10.76 2.30 -0.11
CA ASN A 176 10.03 3.28 0.71
C ASN A 176 9.73 4.62 0.00
N ASN A 177 9.73 4.63 -1.32
CA ASN A 177 9.34 5.78 -2.14
C ASN A 177 7.84 5.69 -2.43
N PHE A 178 7.01 5.85 -1.40
CA PHE A 178 5.57 5.56 -1.46
C PHE A 178 4.80 6.47 -2.42
N GLU A 179 5.10 7.76 -2.45
CA GLU A 179 4.49 8.72 -3.37
C GLU A 179 4.76 8.32 -4.82
N GLN A 180 6.02 8.04 -5.17
CA GLN A 180 6.39 7.58 -6.51
C GLN A 180 5.76 6.22 -6.86
N ALA A 181 5.59 5.34 -5.86
CA ALA A 181 4.90 4.07 -6.07
C ALA A 181 3.43 4.29 -6.47
N ALA A 182 2.74 5.23 -5.83
CA ALA A 182 1.37 5.62 -6.17
C ALA A 182 1.28 6.25 -7.57
N GLU A 183 2.12 7.25 -7.87
CA GLU A 183 2.14 7.95 -9.16
C GLU A 183 2.39 7.01 -10.34
N VAL A 184 3.34 6.08 -10.19
CA VAL A 184 3.65 5.10 -11.25
C VAL A 184 2.51 4.10 -11.45
N LEU A 185 1.85 3.67 -10.37
CA LEU A 185 0.70 2.77 -10.49
C LEU A 185 -0.52 3.48 -11.11
N ALA A 186 -0.71 4.77 -10.82
CA ALA A 186 -1.74 5.58 -11.48
C ALA A 186 -1.50 5.66 -13.00
N GLN A 187 -0.25 5.82 -13.46
CA GLN A 187 0.06 5.76 -14.88
C GLN A 187 -0.26 4.38 -15.50
N SER A 188 -0.01 3.28 -14.76
CA SER A 188 -0.43 1.95 -15.20
C SER A 188 -1.95 1.84 -15.32
N MET A 189 -2.66 2.45 -14.38
CA MET A 189 -4.12 2.41 -14.32
C MET A 189 -4.76 3.10 -15.53
N GLU A 190 -4.19 4.22 -16.01
CA GLU A 190 -4.64 4.93 -17.23
C GLU A 190 -4.62 4.06 -18.49
N LEU A 191 -3.80 3.01 -18.51
CA LEU A 191 -3.70 2.07 -19.64
C LEU A 191 -4.71 0.91 -19.55
N LYS A 192 -5.49 0.83 -18.48
CA LYS A 192 -6.47 -0.25 -18.21
C LYS A 192 -7.89 0.31 -18.35
N ASP A 193 -8.80 -0.45 -18.99
CA ASP A 193 -10.19 -0.01 -19.20
C ASP A 193 -11.16 -1.18 -18.97
N PRO A 194 -11.93 -1.20 -17.86
CA PRO A 194 -11.76 -0.34 -16.69
C PRO A 194 -10.54 -0.74 -15.83
N PRO A 195 -9.93 0.20 -15.09
CA PRO A 195 -8.91 -0.15 -14.10
C PRO A 195 -9.49 -1.06 -13.01
N PRO A 196 -8.78 -2.09 -12.54
CA PRO A 196 -9.29 -2.97 -11.50
C PRO A 196 -9.37 -2.29 -10.12
N ALA A 197 -10.32 -2.71 -9.27
CA ALA A 197 -10.48 -2.17 -7.91
C ALA A 197 -9.19 -2.29 -7.07
N GLU A 198 -8.38 -3.32 -7.32
CA GLU A 198 -7.09 -3.52 -6.64
C GLU A 198 -6.08 -2.41 -6.91
N ASP A 199 -6.14 -1.75 -8.06
CA ASP A 199 -5.23 -0.65 -8.37
C ASP A 199 -5.59 0.59 -7.54
N TYR A 200 -6.86 0.94 -7.43
CA TYR A 200 -7.34 2.00 -6.54
C TYR A 200 -6.97 1.73 -5.07
N ASP A 201 -7.16 0.49 -4.62
CA ASP A 201 -6.81 0.04 -3.27
C ASP A 201 -5.30 0.21 -2.98
N ARG A 202 -4.45 -0.20 -3.91
CA ARG A 202 -3.00 -0.09 -3.78
C ARG A 202 -2.51 1.35 -3.82
N ILE A 203 -3.04 2.17 -4.74
CA ILE A 203 -2.68 3.58 -4.86
C ILE A 203 -3.10 4.32 -3.58
N GLY A 204 -4.32 4.11 -3.10
CA GLY A 204 -4.80 4.68 -1.84
C GLY A 204 -3.90 4.29 -0.65
N TYR A 205 -3.51 3.02 -0.57
CA TYR A 205 -2.58 2.55 0.45
C TYR A 205 -1.20 3.21 0.34
N TYR A 206 -0.67 3.38 -0.86
CA TYR A 206 0.64 3.99 -1.07
C TYR A 206 0.63 5.48 -0.70
N TYR A 207 -0.41 6.23 -1.07
CA TYR A 207 -0.58 7.62 -0.64
C TYR A 207 -0.71 7.74 0.88
N ALA A 208 -1.47 6.85 1.52
CA ALA A 208 -1.57 6.82 2.98
C ALA A 208 -0.19 6.57 3.64
N GLN A 209 0.63 5.65 3.10
CA GLN A 209 2.00 5.42 3.59
C GLN A 209 2.94 6.61 3.34
N ALA A 210 2.68 7.40 2.30
CA ALA A 210 3.41 8.64 2.02
C ALA A 210 3.01 9.80 2.96
N GLY A 211 1.92 9.66 3.71
CA GLY A 211 1.31 10.74 4.50
C GLY A 211 0.43 11.69 3.68
N GLU A 212 0.16 11.34 2.42
CA GLU A 212 -0.68 12.10 1.47
C GLU A 212 -2.14 11.66 1.62
N THR A 213 -2.73 11.94 2.78
CA THR A 213 -4.05 11.42 3.16
C THR A 213 -5.16 11.92 2.24
N GLU A 214 -5.10 13.18 1.80
CA GLU A 214 -6.07 13.75 0.87
C GLU A 214 -6.06 13.05 -0.48
N SER A 215 -4.86 12.75 -1.01
CA SER A 215 -4.71 12.01 -2.27
C SER A 215 -5.22 10.57 -2.14
N ALA A 216 -5.02 9.94 -0.96
CA ALA A 216 -5.58 8.62 -0.67
C ALA A 216 -7.10 8.64 -0.68
N ILE A 217 -7.74 9.65 -0.04
CA ILE A 217 -9.19 9.81 -0.01
C ILE A 217 -9.74 10.01 -1.43
N GLU A 218 -9.11 10.86 -2.25
CA GLU A 218 -9.53 11.15 -3.63
C GLU A 218 -9.56 9.88 -4.48
N ILE A 219 -8.45 9.15 -4.54
CA ILE A 219 -8.35 7.94 -5.39
C ILE A 219 -9.28 6.80 -4.91
N LEU A 220 -9.47 6.66 -3.60
CA LEU A 220 -10.38 5.65 -3.05
C LEU A 220 -11.85 5.97 -3.36
N ASN A 221 -12.24 7.25 -3.34
CA ASN A 221 -13.56 7.69 -3.78
C ASN A 221 -13.78 7.43 -5.27
N GLU A 222 -12.80 7.75 -6.14
CA GLU A 222 -12.88 7.40 -7.57
C GLU A 222 -13.08 5.89 -7.77
N GLY A 223 -12.36 5.06 -7.02
CA GLY A 223 -12.53 3.62 -7.05
C GLY A 223 -13.94 3.18 -6.64
N LEU A 224 -14.54 3.81 -5.64
CA LEU A 224 -15.89 3.51 -5.18
C LEU A 224 -16.99 4.00 -6.13
N GLU A 225 -16.74 5.03 -6.95
CA GLU A 225 -17.67 5.39 -8.03
C GLU A 225 -17.83 4.26 -9.06
N ILE A 226 -16.77 3.49 -9.32
CA ILE A 226 -16.77 2.38 -10.27
C ILE A 226 -17.12 1.06 -9.59
N TYR A 227 -16.65 0.85 -8.35
CA TYR A 227 -16.78 -0.37 -7.56
C TYR A 227 -17.45 -0.09 -6.21
N PRO A 228 -18.74 0.33 -6.20
CA PRO A 228 -19.42 0.76 -4.97
C PRO A 228 -19.51 -0.33 -3.89
N ASP A 229 -19.42 -1.60 -4.29
CA ASP A 229 -19.52 -2.76 -3.38
C ASP A 229 -18.15 -3.29 -2.94
N SER A 230 -17.05 -2.58 -3.24
CA SER A 230 -15.72 -3.01 -2.85
C SER A 230 -15.43 -2.74 -1.38
N ILE A 231 -15.55 -3.77 -0.55
CA ILE A 231 -15.30 -3.70 0.91
C ILE A 231 -13.90 -3.17 1.21
N SER A 232 -12.88 -3.58 0.44
CA SER A 232 -11.50 -3.14 0.64
C SER A 232 -11.34 -1.63 0.45
N LEU A 233 -11.97 -1.06 -0.60
CA LEU A 233 -11.93 0.37 -0.85
C LEU A 233 -12.64 1.15 0.26
N VAL A 234 -13.80 0.65 0.72
CA VAL A 234 -14.53 1.24 1.83
C VAL A 234 -13.71 1.26 3.11
N GLN A 235 -13.10 0.14 3.46
CA GLN A 235 -12.23 0.03 4.65
C GLN A 235 -11.10 1.04 4.58
N LYS A 236 -10.38 1.09 3.46
CA LYS A 236 -9.26 2.03 3.31
C LYS A 236 -9.70 3.49 3.30
N LEU A 237 -10.87 3.79 2.74
CA LEU A 237 -11.42 5.15 2.79
C LEU A 237 -11.78 5.55 4.22
N ALA A 238 -12.39 4.65 4.98
CA ALA A 238 -12.68 4.88 6.39
C ALA A 238 -11.37 5.09 7.18
N ASP A 239 -10.36 4.24 6.98
CA ASP A 239 -9.04 4.37 7.61
C ASP A 239 -8.36 5.71 7.23
N ALA A 240 -8.48 6.14 5.98
CA ALA A 240 -7.93 7.42 5.52
C ALA A 240 -8.64 8.62 6.19
N TYR A 241 -9.97 8.58 6.30
CA TYR A 241 -10.72 9.60 7.03
C TYR A 241 -10.35 9.62 8.51
N MET A 242 -10.21 8.45 9.16
CA MET A 242 -9.76 8.37 10.55
C MET A 242 -8.36 8.97 10.71
N THR A 243 -7.43 8.62 9.83
CA THR A 243 -6.05 9.13 9.86
C THR A 243 -5.99 10.65 9.66
N SER A 244 -6.91 11.22 8.89
CA SER A 244 -7.04 12.67 8.72
C SER A 244 -7.69 13.38 9.92
N GLY A 245 -8.11 12.62 10.94
CA GLY A 245 -8.88 13.14 12.08
C GLY A 245 -10.33 13.50 11.71
N ASN A 246 -10.83 12.97 10.60
CA ASN A 246 -12.19 13.23 10.12
C ASN A 246 -13.12 12.04 10.37
N THR A 247 -13.25 11.67 11.65
CA THR A 247 -14.09 10.56 12.11
C THR A 247 -15.54 10.69 11.67
N GLU A 248 -16.07 11.92 11.63
CA GLU A 248 -17.44 12.17 11.19
C GLU A 248 -17.65 11.75 9.73
N MET A 249 -16.70 12.05 8.84
CA MET A 249 -16.76 11.62 7.43
C MET A 249 -16.60 10.10 7.28
N ALA A 250 -15.76 9.46 8.08
CA ALA A 250 -15.65 8.01 8.09
C ALA A 250 -16.99 7.35 8.46
N ILE A 251 -17.61 7.79 9.54
CA ILE A 251 -18.91 7.30 10.01
C ILE A 251 -20.00 7.58 8.97
N SER A 252 -20.04 8.79 8.39
CA SER A 252 -21.02 9.15 7.37
C SER A 252 -20.91 8.27 6.13
N THR A 253 -19.69 8.06 5.62
CA THR A 253 -19.45 7.20 4.45
C THR A 253 -19.90 5.76 4.69
N LEU A 254 -19.61 5.22 5.88
CA LEU A 254 -20.02 3.86 6.23
C LEU A 254 -21.52 3.72 6.45
N ASN A 255 -22.16 4.72 7.05
CA ASN A 255 -23.63 4.75 7.19
C ASN A 255 -24.33 4.81 5.83
N ASP A 256 -23.83 5.60 4.87
CA ASP A 256 -24.38 5.64 3.51
C ASP A 256 -24.35 4.27 2.82
N LEU A 257 -23.34 3.45 3.13
CA LEU A 257 -23.23 2.09 2.59
C LEU A 257 -24.14 1.11 3.34
N ILE A 258 -24.24 1.22 4.66
CA ILE A 258 -25.17 0.43 5.47
C ILE A 258 -26.63 0.73 5.05
N ASP A 259 -26.96 1.99 4.76
CA ASP A 259 -28.29 2.37 4.28
C ASP A 259 -28.63 1.76 2.91
N ARG A 260 -27.64 1.54 2.04
CA ARG A 260 -27.82 0.87 0.74
C ARG A 260 -27.95 -0.65 0.87
N GLU A 261 -27.14 -1.25 1.74
CA GLU A 261 -27.05 -2.69 1.96
C GLU A 261 -27.06 -3.05 3.45
N PRO A 262 -28.21 -2.87 4.15
CA PRO A 262 -28.30 -3.07 5.60
C PRO A 262 -28.07 -4.52 6.06
N ASP A 263 -28.17 -5.47 5.16
CA ASP A 263 -27.95 -6.89 5.44
C ASP A 263 -26.47 -7.31 5.19
N ASN A 264 -25.57 -6.37 4.86
CA ASN A 264 -24.16 -6.66 4.66
C ASN A 264 -23.36 -6.53 5.97
N PRO A 265 -23.06 -7.63 6.67
CA PRO A 265 -22.42 -7.59 7.99
C PRO A 265 -21.01 -7.00 7.96
N GLN A 266 -20.37 -6.93 6.78
CA GLN A 266 -19.03 -6.37 6.65
C GLN A 266 -19.02 -4.85 6.83
N TYR A 267 -20.03 -4.13 6.33
CA TYR A 267 -20.10 -2.67 6.50
C TYR A 267 -20.28 -2.30 7.98
N HIS A 268 -21.14 -3.05 8.70
CA HIS A 268 -21.31 -2.89 10.15
C HIS A 268 -20.00 -3.12 10.90
N LEU A 269 -19.22 -4.17 10.55
CA LEU A 269 -17.93 -4.46 11.17
C LEU A 269 -16.88 -3.39 10.89
N VAL A 270 -16.83 -2.85 9.66
CA VAL A 270 -15.90 -1.77 9.32
C VAL A 270 -16.22 -0.52 10.14
N LEU A 271 -17.51 -0.16 10.24
CA LEU A 271 -17.95 0.96 11.09
C LEU A 271 -17.55 0.76 12.53
N VAL A 272 -17.79 -0.44 13.08
CA VAL A 272 -17.38 -0.78 14.45
C VAL A 272 -15.87 -0.65 14.63
N THR A 273 -15.08 -1.12 13.67
CA THR A 273 -13.60 -1.01 13.75
C THR A 273 -13.16 0.44 13.84
N ALA A 274 -13.73 1.31 13.03
CA ALA A 274 -13.47 2.76 13.08
C ALA A 274 -13.87 3.36 14.43
N LEU A 275 -15.08 3.05 14.91
CA LEU A 275 -15.59 3.54 16.21
C LEU A 275 -14.74 3.07 17.39
N LEU A 276 -14.30 1.81 17.39
CA LEU A 276 -13.45 1.26 18.45
C LEU A 276 -12.05 1.88 18.45
N SER A 277 -11.47 2.13 17.28
CA SER A 277 -10.18 2.82 17.17
C SER A 277 -10.25 4.22 17.79
N GLU A 278 -11.27 4.99 17.45
CA GLU A 278 -11.50 6.33 18.00
C GLU A 278 -11.69 6.30 19.51
N THR A 279 -12.56 5.41 20.00
CA THR A 279 -12.81 5.29 21.44
C THR A 279 -11.59 4.81 22.23
N GLU A 280 -10.69 4.03 21.62
CA GLU A 280 -9.42 3.64 22.23
C GLU A 280 -8.49 4.85 22.40
N GLU A 281 -8.33 5.67 21.38
CA GLU A 281 -7.52 6.91 21.47
C GLU A 281 -8.07 7.86 22.52
N MET A 282 -9.39 8.09 22.51
CA MET A 282 -10.05 8.93 23.52
C MET A 282 -9.91 8.37 24.95
N THR A 283 -9.98 7.04 25.10
CA THR A 283 -9.81 6.36 26.39
C THR A 283 -8.40 6.56 26.95
N ASN A 284 -7.39 6.48 26.07
CA ASN A 284 -6.00 6.77 26.44
C ASN A 284 -5.84 8.23 26.85
N ALA A 285 -6.40 9.17 26.07
CA ALA A 285 -6.39 10.60 26.42
C ALA A 285 -7.07 10.88 27.77
N VAL A 286 -8.19 10.23 28.07
CA VAL A 286 -8.85 10.33 29.40
C VAL A 286 -7.92 9.82 30.52
N SER A 287 -7.18 8.74 30.27
CA SER A 287 -6.21 8.23 31.26
C SER A 287 -5.08 9.23 31.54
N ASP A 288 -4.54 9.84 30.48
CA ASP A 288 -3.49 10.86 30.59
C ASP A 288 -3.99 12.11 31.37
N LEU A 289 -5.23 12.55 31.09
CA LEU A 289 -5.85 13.67 31.83
C LEU A 289 -6.01 13.36 33.32
N TYR A 290 -6.34 12.12 33.68
CA TYR A 290 -6.37 11.70 35.08
C TYR A 290 -4.98 11.74 35.72
N ASP A 291 -3.93 11.31 35.02
CA ASP A 291 -2.56 11.37 35.53
C ASP A 291 -2.13 12.84 35.75
N ASP A 292 -2.51 13.75 34.87
CA ASP A 292 -2.28 15.19 35.04
C ASP A 292 -3.01 15.75 36.28
N ILE A 293 -4.27 15.38 36.51
CA ILE A 293 -5.03 15.72 37.71
C ILE A 293 -4.31 15.21 38.97
N TYR A 294 -3.80 13.98 38.94
CA TYR A 294 -3.07 13.41 40.05
C TYR A 294 -1.80 14.21 40.36
N ALA A 295 -1.05 14.62 39.34
CA ALA A 295 0.12 15.49 39.51
C ALA A 295 -0.27 16.84 40.12
N LEU A 296 -1.29 17.51 39.59
CA LEU A 296 -1.80 18.78 40.09
C LEU A 296 -2.30 18.68 41.55
N ARG A 297 -2.99 17.61 41.93
CA ARG A 297 -3.41 17.36 43.32
C ARG A 297 -2.21 17.18 44.27
N ASN A 298 -1.09 16.62 43.81
CA ASN A 298 0.14 16.55 44.60
C ASN A 298 0.79 17.93 44.78
N ASP A 299 0.80 18.76 43.74
CA ASP A 299 1.32 20.13 43.80
C ASP A 299 0.46 21.01 44.71
N LEU A 300 -0.86 20.84 44.67
CA LEU A 300 -1.82 21.54 45.52
C LEU A 300 -1.51 21.39 47.02
N ARG A 301 -0.98 20.23 47.45
CA ARG A 301 -0.64 19.97 48.86
C ARG A 301 0.46 20.87 49.39
N ASN A 302 1.32 21.41 48.51
CA ASN A 302 2.47 22.23 48.86
C ASN A 302 2.31 23.69 48.39
N ALA A 303 1.22 24.03 47.71
CA ALA A 303 1.00 25.34 47.11
C ALA A 303 0.70 26.46 48.11
N SER A 304 1.10 27.66 47.79
CA SER A 304 0.62 28.86 48.51
C SER A 304 -0.85 29.12 48.17
N ARG A 305 -1.54 29.95 48.95
CA ARG A 305 -2.96 30.25 48.77
C ARG A 305 -3.31 30.80 47.36
N SER A 306 -2.38 31.53 46.75
CA SER A 306 -2.58 32.07 45.39
C SER A 306 -2.40 31.01 44.31
N GLU A 307 -1.37 30.17 44.48
CA GLU A 307 -1.08 29.06 43.58
C GLU A 307 -2.16 27.98 43.68
N ALA A 308 -2.68 27.71 44.88
CA ALA A 308 -3.76 26.75 45.10
C ALA A 308 -5.01 27.06 44.28
N SER A 309 -5.42 28.35 44.21
CA SER A 309 -6.61 28.74 43.42
C SER A 309 -6.41 28.55 41.91
N GLU A 310 -5.19 28.71 41.41
CA GLU A 310 -4.86 28.48 40.01
C GLU A 310 -4.83 26.98 39.69
N ILE A 311 -4.25 26.16 40.55
CA ILE A 311 -4.24 24.69 40.42
C ILE A 311 -5.65 24.13 40.52
N GLU A 312 -6.47 24.59 41.45
CA GLU A 312 -7.88 24.18 41.56
C GLU A 312 -8.66 24.47 40.27
N SER A 313 -8.44 25.61 39.62
CA SER A 313 -9.06 25.97 38.36
C SER A 313 -8.58 25.08 37.21
N GLN A 314 -7.31 24.68 37.19
CA GLN A 314 -6.77 23.74 36.18
C GLN A 314 -7.36 22.35 36.37
N ILE A 315 -7.49 21.88 37.61
CA ILE A 315 -8.15 20.58 37.87
C ILE A 315 -9.59 20.59 37.38
N GLU A 316 -10.37 21.64 37.68
CA GLU A 316 -11.75 21.78 37.23
C GLU A 316 -11.86 21.77 35.69
N GLU A 317 -10.91 22.42 34.99
CA GLU A 317 -10.87 22.38 33.51
C GLU A 317 -10.61 20.98 32.98
N LEU A 318 -9.63 20.24 33.54
CA LEU A 318 -9.35 18.86 33.16
C LEU A 318 -10.51 17.91 33.49
N GLU A 319 -11.17 18.07 34.65
CA GLU A 319 -12.35 17.28 35.00
C GLU A 319 -13.50 17.49 34.00
N ASN A 320 -13.70 18.74 33.52
CA ASN A 320 -14.69 19.03 32.49
C ASN A 320 -14.32 18.41 31.13
N GLN A 321 -13.04 18.42 30.74
CA GLN A 321 -12.56 17.75 29.52
C GLN A 321 -12.77 16.22 29.60
N ILE A 322 -12.44 15.62 30.73
CA ILE A 322 -12.66 14.19 30.96
C ILE A 322 -14.15 13.84 30.82
N GLN A 323 -15.03 14.64 31.43
CA GLN A 323 -16.46 14.40 31.35
C GLN A 323 -16.98 14.47 29.91
N ALA A 324 -16.55 15.46 29.13
CA ALA A 324 -16.92 15.59 27.73
C ALA A 324 -16.44 14.41 26.90
N ASN A 325 -15.16 14.01 27.07
CA ASN A 325 -14.61 12.84 26.37
C ASN A 325 -15.36 11.54 26.73
N ILE A 326 -15.72 11.35 28.00
CA ILE A 326 -16.46 10.16 28.43
C ILE A 326 -17.88 10.13 27.85
N GLU A 327 -18.56 11.28 27.72
CA GLU A 327 -19.88 11.36 27.06
C GLU A 327 -19.78 10.96 25.60
N GLU A 328 -18.80 11.48 24.86
CA GLU A 328 -18.56 11.14 23.47
C GLU A 328 -18.18 9.65 23.29
N ILE A 329 -17.26 9.13 24.10
CA ILE A 329 -16.93 7.70 24.12
C ILE A 329 -18.18 6.82 24.34
N ASN A 330 -19.07 7.23 25.22
CA ASN A 330 -20.30 6.47 25.50
C ASN A 330 -21.27 6.49 24.31
N GLU A 331 -21.37 7.59 23.58
CA GLU A 331 -22.17 7.69 22.35
C GLU A 331 -21.61 6.78 21.26
N LEU A 332 -20.31 6.87 20.97
CA LEU A 332 -19.63 6.02 19.98
C LEU A 332 -19.71 4.53 20.35
N ASN A 333 -19.49 4.19 21.62
CA ASN A 333 -19.62 2.81 22.12
C ASN A 333 -21.06 2.29 22.01
N SER A 334 -22.07 3.13 22.16
CA SER A 334 -23.47 2.72 22.04
C SER A 334 -23.82 2.42 20.57
N LEU A 335 -23.31 3.21 19.64
CA LEU A 335 -23.42 2.94 18.21
C LEU A 335 -22.68 1.64 17.85
N ALA A 336 -21.44 1.49 18.26
CA ALA A 336 -20.66 0.27 17.99
C ALA A 336 -21.33 -1.00 18.54
N GLU A 337 -21.92 -0.94 19.76
CA GLU A 337 -22.65 -2.06 20.34
C GLU A 337 -23.90 -2.43 19.54
N SER A 338 -24.62 -1.43 19.00
CA SER A 338 -25.79 -1.65 18.12
C SER A 338 -25.39 -2.36 16.84
N GLU A 339 -24.34 -1.87 16.18
CA GLU A 339 -23.84 -2.43 14.92
C GLU A 339 -23.29 -3.85 15.08
N LEU A 340 -22.62 -4.13 16.22
CA LEU A 340 -22.16 -5.48 16.55
C LEU A 340 -23.30 -6.46 16.77
N LYS A 341 -24.37 -6.04 17.44
CA LYS A 341 -25.56 -6.87 17.62
C LYS A 341 -26.22 -7.18 16.27
N THR A 342 -26.34 -6.19 15.39
CA THR A 342 -26.82 -6.40 14.02
C THR A 342 -25.93 -7.38 13.26
N THR A 343 -24.61 -7.23 13.35
CA THR A 343 -23.65 -8.15 12.72
C THR A 343 -23.84 -9.60 13.22
N ILE A 344 -24.01 -9.81 14.52
CA ILE A 344 -24.23 -11.13 15.12
C ILE A 344 -25.59 -11.70 14.70
N GLU A 345 -26.65 -10.88 14.59
CA GLU A 345 -27.94 -11.33 14.07
C GLU A 345 -27.84 -11.80 12.62
N LEU A 346 -27.10 -11.07 11.78
CA LEU A 346 -26.87 -11.42 10.39
C LEU A 346 -25.92 -12.64 10.23
N ARG A 347 -24.92 -12.75 11.11
CA ARG A 347 -23.89 -13.80 11.08
C ARG A 347 -23.55 -14.28 12.50
N PRO A 348 -24.30 -15.24 13.05
CA PRO A 348 -24.13 -15.71 14.44
C PRO A 348 -22.81 -16.44 14.74
N ASP A 349 -22.07 -16.82 13.72
CA ASP A 349 -20.75 -17.48 13.80
C ASP A 349 -19.57 -16.57 13.43
N ASP A 350 -19.80 -15.25 13.39
CA ASP A 350 -18.73 -14.29 13.11
C ASP A 350 -17.87 -14.03 14.36
N GLU A 351 -16.69 -14.66 14.38
CA GLU A 351 -15.74 -14.51 15.50
C GLU A 351 -15.27 -13.07 15.72
N ASN A 352 -15.17 -12.27 14.63
CA ASN A 352 -14.70 -10.89 14.71
C ASN A 352 -15.71 -9.99 15.41
N ALA A 353 -17.01 -10.24 15.23
CA ALA A 353 -18.05 -9.51 15.92
C ALA A 353 -18.04 -9.76 17.43
N TYR A 354 -17.86 -11.01 17.85
CA TYR A 354 -17.70 -11.32 19.28
C TYR A 354 -16.41 -10.77 19.86
N ASN A 355 -15.30 -10.86 19.12
CA ASN A 355 -14.04 -10.27 19.55
C ASN A 355 -14.17 -8.76 19.75
N ALA A 356 -14.80 -8.06 18.81
CA ALA A 356 -15.04 -6.61 18.89
C ALA A 356 -15.96 -6.23 20.08
N LEU A 357 -17.02 -7.03 20.37
CA LEU A 357 -17.81 -6.84 21.61
C LEU A 357 -16.98 -7.05 22.86
N GLY A 358 -16.06 -8.02 22.85
CA GLY A 358 -15.11 -8.23 23.94
C GLY A 358 -14.25 -6.98 24.18
N VAL A 359 -13.68 -6.41 23.12
CA VAL A 359 -12.90 -5.15 23.17
C VAL A 359 -13.74 -4.00 23.70
N LEU A 360 -14.95 -3.79 23.17
CA LEU A 360 -15.85 -2.72 23.57
C LEU A 360 -16.16 -2.77 25.08
N TYR A 361 -16.56 -3.92 25.58
CA TYR A 361 -16.87 -4.06 27.02
C TYR A 361 -15.62 -3.97 27.90
N GLN A 362 -14.47 -4.45 27.42
CA GLN A 362 -13.19 -4.28 28.11
C GLN A 362 -12.83 -2.79 28.24
N ASN A 363 -12.96 -1.99 27.18
CA ASN A 363 -12.69 -0.56 27.21
C ASN A 363 -13.64 0.20 28.15
N LYS A 364 -14.94 -0.14 28.16
CA LYS A 364 -15.88 0.39 29.17
C LYS A 364 -15.43 0.10 30.61
N GLY A 365 -14.90 -1.10 30.85
CA GLY A 365 -14.33 -1.49 32.15
C GLY A 365 -13.08 -0.70 32.53
N VAL A 366 -12.18 -0.43 31.55
CA VAL A 366 -10.95 0.35 31.73
C VAL A 366 -11.27 1.78 32.19
N ILE A 367 -12.23 2.45 31.53
CA ILE A 367 -12.65 3.81 31.91
C ILE A 367 -13.13 3.87 33.36
N LEU A 368 -13.96 2.93 33.77
CA LEU A 368 -14.46 2.88 35.14
C LEU A 368 -13.36 2.58 36.16
N PHE A 369 -12.36 1.75 35.82
CA PHE A 369 -11.19 1.55 36.68
C PHE A 369 -10.31 2.80 36.77
N SER A 370 -10.17 3.55 35.69
CA SER A 370 -9.48 4.84 35.73
C SER A 370 -10.21 5.81 36.66
N GLN A 371 -11.52 6.00 36.50
CA GLN A 371 -12.33 6.82 37.41
C GLN A 371 -12.18 6.38 38.88
N ARG A 372 -12.29 5.07 39.15
CA ARG A 372 -12.12 4.51 40.49
C ARG A 372 -10.77 4.89 41.11
N ASN A 373 -9.70 4.79 40.35
CA ASN A 373 -8.35 5.02 40.87
C ASN A 373 -8.10 6.49 41.28
N TYR A 374 -8.89 7.42 40.75
CA TYR A 374 -8.78 8.85 41.02
C TYR A 374 -9.89 9.41 41.92
N SER A 375 -10.87 8.59 42.34
CA SER A 375 -11.90 8.96 43.30
C SER A 375 -11.36 8.89 44.73
N ASP A 376 -11.62 9.95 45.52
CA ASP A 376 -11.34 10.00 46.94
C ASP A 376 -12.55 9.52 47.79
N ASP A 377 -13.71 9.23 47.18
CA ASP A 377 -14.92 8.76 47.83
C ASP A 377 -14.97 7.22 47.81
N LEU A 378 -14.90 6.61 48.99
CA LEU A 378 -14.88 5.14 49.15
C LEU A 378 -16.17 4.47 48.65
N ASP A 379 -17.33 5.11 48.82
CA ASP A 379 -18.60 4.56 48.31
C ASP A 379 -18.64 4.59 46.78
N GLU A 380 -18.07 5.61 46.20
CA GLU A 380 -17.90 5.71 44.75
C GLU A 380 -16.88 4.72 44.22
N VAL A 381 -15.74 4.55 44.86
CA VAL A 381 -14.73 3.52 44.54
C VAL A 381 -15.35 2.14 44.45
N ASP A 382 -16.12 1.74 45.47
CA ASP A 382 -16.79 0.43 45.51
C ASP A 382 -17.82 0.29 44.37
N ARG A 383 -18.57 1.34 44.06
CA ARG A 383 -19.57 1.34 43.01
C ARG A 383 -18.90 1.20 41.63
N LEU A 384 -17.83 1.97 41.36
CA LEU A 384 -17.11 1.92 40.08
C LEU A 384 -16.41 0.58 39.90
N ASP A 385 -15.81 0.00 40.96
CA ASP A 385 -15.18 -1.32 40.91
C ASP A 385 -16.21 -2.43 40.54
N GLN A 386 -17.40 -2.39 41.13
CA GLN A 386 -18.45 -3.34 40.80
C GLN A 386 -18.93 -3.21 39.35
N GLN A 387 -19.13 -1.97 38.86
CA GLN A 387 -19.56 -1.72 37.50
C GLN A 387 -18.46 -2.13 36.48
N ALA A 388 -17.19 -1.82 36.76
CA ALA A 388 -16.09 -2.25 35.92
C ALA A 388 -16.00 -3.77 35.79
N LYS A 389 -16.12 -4.48 36.93
CA LYS A 389 -16.13 -5.95 36.95
C LYS A 389 -17.32 -6.56 36.20
N GLU A 390 -18.46 -5.88 36.13
CA GLU A 390 -19.59 -6.30 35.33
C GLU A 390 -19.28 -6.21 33.83
N PHE A 391 -18.69 -5.11 33.37
CA PHE A 391 -18.23 -5.00 31.97
C PHE A 391 -17.14 -6.03 31.66
N TYR A 392 -16.19 -6.30 32.53
CA TYR A 392 -15.22 -7.37 32.33
C TYR A 392 -15.83 -8.76 32.21
N ARG A 393 -16.97 -9.05 32.92
CA ARG A 393 -17.70 -10.31 32.71
C ARG A 393 -18.35 -10.37 31.34
N LEU A 394 -18.94 -9.27 30.85
CA LEU A 394 -19.47 -9.19 29.50
C LEU A 394 -18.36 -9.36 28.45
N ALA A 395 -17.21 -8.72 28.66
CA ALA A 395 -16.05 -8.90 27.78
C ALA A 395 -15.58 -10.36 27.77
N MET A 396 -15.47 -10.99 28.93
CA MET A 396 -15.10 -12.39 29.09
C MET A 396 -16.02 -13.32 28.29
N GLU A 397 -17.34 -13.17 28.43
CA GLU A 397 -18.33 -14.01 27.71
C GLU A 397 -18.16 -13.90 26.20
N ASN A 398 -17.87 -12.70 25.69
CA ASN A 398 -17.66 -12.50 24.26
C ASN A 398 -16.31 -13.03 23.78
N TYR A 399 -15.23 -12.85 24.52
CA TYR A 399 -13.95 -13.46 24.18
C TYR A 399 -13.95 -14.99 24.31
N GLU A 400 -14.66 -15.55 25.30
CA GLU A 400 -14.89 -17.02 25.40
C GLU A 400 -15.60 -17.52 24.13
N LYS A 401 -16.57 -16.76 23.61
CA LYS A 401 -17.24 -17.09 22.33
C LYS A 401 -16.32 -16.97 21.14
N THR A 402 -15.47 -15.95 21.13
CA THR A 402 -14.45 -15.79 20.08
C THR A 402 -13.53 -17.02 20.01
N VAL A 403 -12.98 -17.47 21.14
CA VAL A 403 -12.07 -18.62 21.16
C VAL A 403 -12.77 -19.96 20.99
N GLU A 404 -14.08 -20.03 21.26
CA GLU A 404 -14.91 -21.19 20.90
C GLU A 404 -15.02 -21.32 19.36
N LEU A 405 -15.23 -20.19 18.66
CA LEU A 405 -15.34 -20.15 17.19
C LEU A 405 -13.96 -20.27 16.52
N ASN A 406 -12.93 -19.64 17.08
CA ASN A 406 -11.55 -19.69 16.60
C ASN A 406 -10.55 -19.92 17.75
N PRO A 407 -10.25 -21.19 18.08
CA PRO A 407 -9.30 -21.53 19.15
C PRO A 407 -7.86 -21.03 18.91
N GLU A 408 -7.50 -20.66 17.68
CA GLU A 408 -6.17 -20.16 17.33
C GLU A 408 -6.03 -18.63 17.52
N ASN A 409 -7.08 -17.94 17.93
CA ASN A 409 -7.06 -16.49 18.16
C ASN A 409 -6.29 -16.17 19.45
N ARG A 410 -4.98 -15.97 19.32
CA ARG A 410 -4.07 -15.69 20.43
C ARG A 410 -4.39 -14.38 21.15
N ASN A 411 -4.84 -13.36 20.42
CA ASN A 411 -5.17 -12.06 21.00
C ASN A 411 -6.37 -12.18 21.93
N ALA A 412 -7.41 -12.92 21.55
CA ALA A 412 -8.55 -13.18 22.40
C ALA A 412 -8.15 -13.98 23.67
N TRP A 413 -7.26 -14.97 23.54
CA TRP A 413 -6.71 -15.68 24.68
C TRP A 413 -5.90 -14.78 25.63
N GLN A 414 -5.13 -13.85 25.09
CA GLN A 414 -4.39 -12.86 25.88
C GLN A 414 -5.34 -11.92 26.63
N SER A 415 -6.39 -11.43 25.97
CA SER A 415 -7.43 -10.61 26.60
C SER A 415 -8.14 -11.37 27.70
N LEU A 416 -8.50 -12.64 27.47
CA LEU A 416 -9.07 -13.52 28.50
C LEU A 416 -8.14 -13.70 29.70
N ALA A 417 -6.84 -13.89 29.50
CA ALA A 417 -5.89 -13.98 30.60
C ALA A 417 -5.92 -12.74 31.49
N ASN A 418 -5.89 -11.54 30.88
CA ASN A 418 -5.96 -10.27 31.60
C ASN A 418 -7.28 -10.10 32.38
N ILE A 419 -8.39 -10.53 31.79
CA ILE A 419 -9.71 -10.47 32.44
C ILE A 419 -9.82 -11.47 33.56
N TYR A 420 -9.36 -12.72 33.38
CA TYR A 420 -9.42 -13.75 34.40
C TYR A 420 -8.65 -13.38 35.67
N ILE A 421 -7.45 -12.76 35.51
CA ILE A 421 -6.70 -12.29 36.70
C ILE A 421 -7.43 -11.13 37.40
N THR A 422 -8.05 -10.23 36.62
CA THR A 422 -8.82 -9.10 37.17
C THR A 422 -10.06 -9.56 37.92
N LEU A 423 -10.66 -10.69 37.52
CA LEU A 423 -11.84 -11.30 38.15
C LEU A 423 -11.50 -12.38 39.18
N ASP A 424 -10.21 -12.55 39.58
CA ASP A 424 -9.73 -13.57 40.53
C ASP A 424 -9.98 -15.02 40.07
N MET A 425 -9.97 -15.32 38.78
CA MET A 425 -10.23 -16.62 38.16
C MET A 425 -8.93 -17.37 37.83
N GLN A 426 -8.12 -17.70 38.82
CA GLN A 426 -6.75 -18.22 38.68
C GLN A 426 -6.66 -19.47 37.78
N ASP A 427 -7.58 -20.43 37.92
CA ASP A 427 -7.54 -21.68 37.16
C ASP A 427 -7.69 -21.43 35.64
N LYS A 428 -8.58 -20.50 35.25
CA LYS A 428 -8.79 -20.12 33.84
C LYS A 428 -7.63 -19.27 33.30
N TYR A 429 -7.01 -18.47 34.15
CA TYR A 429 -5.86 -17.66 33.79
C TYR A 429 -4.67 -18.51 33.30
N GLU A 430 -4.35 -19.61 34.00
CA GLU A 430 -3.26 -20.51 33.64
C GLU A 430 -3.49 -21.16 32.26
N GLU A 431 -4.72 -21.60 31.98
CA GLU A 431 -5.09 -22.13 30.66
C GLU A 431 -4.97 -21.07 29.57
N ALA A 432 -5.46 -19.85 29.81
CA ALA A 432 -5.45 -18.78 28.81
C ALA A 432 -4.03 -18.34 28.44
N ILE A 433 -3.10 -18.27 29.40
CA ILE A 433 -1.68 -17.98 29.15
C ILE A 433 -1.05 -19.05 28.25
N GLU A 434 -1.30 -20.32 28.53
CA GLU A 434 -0.77 -21.41 27.70
C GLU A 434 -1.27 -21.30 26.25
N LYS A 435 -2.57 -21.02 26.08
CA LYS A 435 -3.21 -20.85 24.77
C LYS A 435 -2.73 -19.59 24.02
N ALA A 436 -2.48 -18.51 24.74
CA ALA A 436 -1.91 -17.29 24.19
C ALA A 436 -0.44 -17.46 23.74
N GLY A 437 0.27 -18.46 24.27
CA GLY A 437 1.68 -18.69 24.01
C GLY A 437 2.60 -17.74 24.79
N MET A 438 2.18 -17.36 26.00
CA MET A 438 2.88 -16.44 26.92
C MET A 438 3.67 -17.19 27.98
#